data_35c92cc837d346cde56906879ac66949
#
_entry.id   35c92cc837d346cde56906879ac66949
#
_cell.length_a   1.000
_cell.length_b   1.000
_cell.length_c   1.000
_cell.angle_alpha   90.00
_cell.angle_beta   90.00
_cell.angle_gamma   90.00
#
_symmetry.space_group_name_H-M   'P 1'
#
loop_
_entity.id
_entity.type
_entity.pdbx_description
1 polymer ?
#
loop_
_entity_poly.entity_id
_entity_poly.type
_entity_poly.pdbx_seq_one_letter_code
_entity_poly.pdbx_strand_id
1 'polypeptide(L)'
;ITIALVSAFLYLKTADRIYTSSAQLQIKKPAEDAASFLTGGMEFFGFDQVNVENDIAVLTSQHILSQVVTRLDLQTKIYTVGRVNAQLHFNDEYTRFVEFKTQNDYLYWDVEITNKKANFTRDTLSYTVNRGEVFSYKESEITLHDSLFLQDQTLIIERYLLNDAVAALRSNLTATAASKQGEIINLNFTGVNIARNEAVLNTVMQVMQDDQVEDKRLISKVSLAFINDRLDGLTKSIDTLSQNTINFQTANGIFDPAAQTGNALANIVKGQEEAFGIGIQLEIAKAL
;
A
#
# COMPACT_ATOMS: atom_id res chain seq x y z
N ILE A 1 -0.25 -49.53 28.54
CA ILE A 1 -1.35 -48.54 28.46
C ILE A 1 -1.07 -47.37 29.42
N THR A 2 -0.76 -47.61 30.70
CA THR A 2 -0.49 -46.58 31.71
C THR A 2 0.69 -45.65 31.33
N ILE A 3 1.80 -46.22 30.85
CA ILE A 3 2.97 -45.42 30.39
C ILE A 3 2.60 -44.52 29.21
N ALA A 4 1.80 -45.02 28.25
CA ALA A 4 1.34 -44.23 27.11
C ALA A 4 0.41 -43.05 27.52
N LEU A 5 -0.47 -43.29 28.51
CA LEU A 5 -1.30 -42.25 29.07
C LEU A 5 -0.51 -41.18 29.81
N VAL A 6 0.47 -41.56 30.60
CA VAL A 6 1.36 -40.64 31.31
C VAL A 6 2.21 -39.82 30.33
N SER A 7 2.78 -40.46 29.29
CA SER A 7 3.53 -39.71 28.27
C SER A 7 2.65 -38.75 27.45
N ALA A 8 1.45 -39.18 27.10
CA ALA A 8 0.47 -38.30 26.40
C ALA A 8 0.06 -37.12 27.29
N PHE A 9 -0.18 -37.32 28.56
CA PHE A 9 -0.53 -36.26 29.52
C PHE A 9 0.65 -35.27 29.68
N LEU A 10 1.89 -35.77 29.82
CA LEU A 10 3.08 -34.93 29.90
C LEU A 10 3.25 -34.11 28.60
N TYR A 11 3.09 -34.74 27.44
CA TYR A 11 3.18 -34.07 26.16
C TYR A 11 2.12 -32.96 26.04
N LEU A 12 0.84 -33.23 26.34
CA LEU A 12 -0.24 -32.26 26.29
C LEU A 12 -0.05 -31.08 27.28
N LYS A 13 0.64 -31.33 28.39
CA LYS A 13 0.95 -30.31 29.40
C LYS A 13 2.10 -29.38 28.96
N THR A 14 3.03 -29.89 28.14
CA THR A 14 4.20 -29.13 27.66
C THR A 14 4.04 -28.55 26.26
N ALA A 15 3.10 -29.08 25.46
CA ALA A 15 2.86 -28.62 24.11
C ALA A 15 2.24 -27.21 24.09
N ASP A 16 2.78 -26.34 23.25
CA ASP A 16 2.23 -25.01 23.02
C ASP A 16 0.87 -25.12 22.33
N ARG A 17 -0.08 -24.32 22.79
CA ARG A 17 -1.39 -24.22 22.16
C ARG A 17 -1.27 -23.32 20.94
N ILE A 18 -1.61 -23.90 19.78
CA ILE A 18 -1.61 -23.18 18.51
C ILE A 18 -3.06 -22.77 18.19
N TYR A 19 -3.26 -21.51 17.87
CA TYR A 19 -4.53 -20.92 17.51
C TYR A 19 -4.48 -20.39 16.08
N THR A 20 -5.59 -20.56 15.36
CA THR A 20 -5.76 -19.95 14.03
C THR A 20 -6.86 -18.92 14.12
N SER A 21 -6.54 -17.69 13.76
CA SER A 21 -7.49 -16.59 13.56
C SER A 21 -7.75 -16.41 12.08
N SER A 22 -9.01 -16.07 11.73
CA SER A 22 -9.44 -15.90 10.34
C SER A 22 -10.07 -14.53 10.14
N ALA A 23 -9.84 -13.92 8.98
CA ALA A 23 -10.47 -12.68 8.57
C ALA A 23 -10.81 -12.74 7.08
N GLN A 24 -11.74 -11.89 6.65
CA GLN A 24 -12.12 -11.75 5.23
C GLN A 24 -11.91 -10.32 4.79
N LEU A 25 -11.21 -10.15 3.68
CA LEU A 25 -11.00 -8.87 3.02
C LEU A 25 -11.81 -8.84 1.73
N GLN A 26 -12.74 -7.89 1.62
CA GLN A 26 -13.45 -7.63 0.37
C GLN A 26 -12.76 -6.51 -0.39
N ILE A 27 -12.40 -6.78 -1.63
CA ILE A 27 -11.85 -5.80 -2.56
C ILE A 27 -13.01 -5.24 -3.37
N LYS A 28 -13.35 -3.97 -3.15
CA LYS A 28 -14.39 -3.30 -3.93
C LYS A 28 -13.81 -2.76 -5.23
N LYS A 29 -14.47 -3.05 -6.35
CA LYS A 29 -14.24 -2.35 -7.61
C LYS A 29 -14.52 -0.86 -7.43
N PRO A 30 -13.75 0.05 -8.05
CA PRO A 30 -14.17 1.42 -8.20
C PRO A 30 -15.55 1.43 -8.87
N ALA A 31 -16.49 2.22 -8.34
CA ALA A 31 -17.81 2.34 -8.95
C ALA A 31 -17.65 2.77 -10.41
N GLU A 32 -18.24 2.03 -11.35
CA GLU A 32 -18.18 2.28 -12.80
C GLU A 32 -18.63 3.70 -13.17
N ASP A 33 -19.47 4.32 -12.35
CA ASP A 33 -20.09 5.63 -12.63
C ASP A 33 -19.13 6.84 -12.54
N ALA A 34 -18.05 6.76 -11.77
CA ALA A 34 -17.05 7.85 -11.69
C ALA A 34 -15.86 7.64 -12.63
N ALA A 35 -15.59 6.40 -12.99
CA ALA A 35 -14.48 6.03 -13.85
C ALA A 35 -14.84 6.18 -15.34
N SER A 36 -16.08 5.92 -15.73
CA SER A 36 -16.48 5.97 -17.14
C SER A 36 -16.39 7.37 -17.76
N PHE A 37 -16.52 8.42 -16.97
CA PHE A 37 -16.37 9.80 -17.46
C PHE A 37 -14.90 10.22 -17.69
N LEU A 38 -13.97 9.59 -16.97
CA LEU A 38 -12.53 9.80 -17.15
C LEU A 38 -11.88 8.74 -18.07
N THR A 39 -12.58 7.64 -18.32
CA THR A 39 -12.01 6.42 -18.94
C THR A 39 -12.18 6.33 -20.46
N GLY A 40 -12.69 7.35 -21.15
CA GLY A 40 -12.46 7.41 -22.61
C GLY A 40 -10.98 7.26 -23.02
N GLY A 41 -10.05 7.23 -22.06
CA GLY A 41 -8.64 7.01 -22.24
C GLY A 41 -7.99 6.01 -21.27
N MET A 42 -8.69 5.54 -20.22
CA MET A 42 -8.09 4.72 -19.16
C MET A 42 -8.22 3.20 -19.37
N GLU A 43 -9.05 2.73 -20.27
CA GLU A 43 -8.98 1.34 -20.77
C GLU A 43 -7.58 0.98 -21.28
N PHE A 44 -6.80 2.00 -21.67
CA PHE A 44 -5.42 1.83 -22.14
C PHE A 44 -4.45 1.44 -21.02
N PHE A 45 -4.80 1.65 -19.74
CA PHE A 45 -3.93 1.36 -18.60
C PHE A 45 -4.26 0.04 -17.88
N GLY A 46 -5.18 -0.77 -18.38
CA GLY A 46 -5.39 -2.14 -17.88
C GLY A 46 -5.98 -2.28 -16.48
N PHE A 47 -6.69 -1.27 -15.96
CA PHE A 47 -7.27 -1.27 -14.62
C PHE A 47 -8.60 -2.06 -14.49
N ASP A 48 -9.01 -2.79 -15.53
CA ASP A 48 -10.40 -3.28 -15.64
C ASP A 48 -10.64 -4.71 -15.09
N GLN A 49 -9.65 -5.38 -14.53
CA GLN A 49 -9.88 -6.68 -13.91
C GLN A 49 -9.35 -6.73 -12.49
N VAL A 50 -10.26 -6.90 -11.51
CA VAL A 50 -9.88 -7.34 -10.17
C VAL A 50 -9.23 -8.72 -10.31
N ASN A 51 -7.92 -8.75 -10.24
CA ASN A 51 -7.17 -10.00 -10.21
C ASN A 51 -6.87 -10.31 -8.75
N VAL A 52 -7.76 -11.07 -8.11
CA VAL A 52 -7.61 -11.47 -6.70
C VAL A 52 -6.28 -12.19 -6.43
N GLU A 53 -5.75 -12.90 -7.42
CA GLU A 53 -4.44 -13.56 -7.30
C GLU A 53 -3.31 -12.53 -7.20
N ASN A 54 -3.41 -11.44 -7.98
CA ASN A 54 -2.46 -10.33 -7.90
C ASN A 54 -2.56 -9.61 -6.54
N ASP A 55 -3.79 -9.37 -6.06
CA ASP A 55 -4.00 -8.75 -4.74
C ASP A 55 -3.47 -9.62 -3.60
N ILE A 56 -3.61 -10.95 -3.68
CA ILE A 56 -2.98 -11.89 -2.76
C ILE A 56 -1.46 -11.79 -2.83
N ALA A 57 -0.88 -11.70 -4.02
CA ALA A 57 0.56 -11.56 -4.19
C ALA A 57 1.08 -10.25 -3.59
N VAL A 58 0.37 -9.13 -3.79
CA VAL A 58 0.69 -7.83 -3.19
C VAL A 58 0.59 -7.91 -1.66
N LEU A 59 -0.51 -8.45 -1.13
CA LEU A 59 -0.77 -8.60 0.30
C LEU A 59 0.32 -9.42 1.01
N THR A 60 0.82 -10.47 0.36
CA THR A 60 1.90 -11.32 0.88
C THR A 60 3.30 -10.85 0.48
N SER A 61 3.41 -9.68 -0.16
CA SER A 61 4.68 -9.11 -0.60
C SER A 61 5.57 -8.71 0.57
N GLN A 62 6.88 -8.62 0.31
CA GLN A 62 7.86 -8.12 1.28
C GLN A 62 7.52 -6.70 1.75
N HIS A 63 7.02 -5.85 0.85
CA HIS A 63 6.66 -4.47 1.13
C HIS A 63 5.57 -4.36 2.19
N ILE A 64 4.43 -5.02 1.98
CA ILE A 64 3.30 -5.01 2.93
C ILE A 64 3.69 -5.67 4.26
N LEU A 65 4.29 -6.86 4.20
CA LEU A 65 4.63 -7.59 5.43
C LEU A 65 5.70 -6.90 6.27
N SER A 66 6.65 -6.18 5.66
CA SER A 66 7.64 -5.40 6.43
C SER A 66 7.01 -4.22 7.18
N GLN A 67 6.00 -3.56 6.59
CA GLN A 67 5.23 -2.53 7.28
C GLN A 67 4.43 -3.11 8.46
N VAL A 68 3.82 -4.28 8.29
CA VAL A 68 3.10 -4.97 9.39
C VAL A 68 4.05 -5.31 10.53
N VAL A 69 5.21 -5.90 10.22
CA VAL A 69 6.24 -6.24 11.21
C VAL A 69 6.70 -5.00 11.97
N THR A 70 6.91 -3.90 11.27
CA THR A 70 7.35 -2.64 11.89
C THR A 70 6.25 -2.00 12.73
N ARG A 71 5.00 -1.95 12.25
CA ARG A 71 3.87 -1.33 12.97
C ARG A 71 3.54 -2.05 14.28
N LEU A 72 3.70 -3.37 14.31
CA LEU A 72 3.40 -4.21 15.48
C LEU A 72 4.64 -4.60 16.29
N ASP A 73 5.83 -4.12 15.92
CA ASP A 73 7.14 -4.54 16.47
C ASP A 73 7.26 -6.07 16.61
N LEU A 74 6.88 -6.80 15.54
CA LEU A 74 6.94 -8.27 15.55
C LEU A 74 8.37 -8.83 15.53
N GLN A 75 9.36 -7.95 15.37
CA GLN A 75 10.78 -8.31 15.49
C GLN A 75 11.11 -8.70 16.94
N THR A 76 10.42 -8.11 17.90
CA THR A 76 10.68 -8.34 19.33
C THR A 76 9.70 -9.38 19.88
N LYS A 77 10.24 -10.37 20.58
CA LYS A 77 9.46 -11.36 21.32
C LYS A 77 9.95 -11.39 22.78
N ILE A 78 9.03 -11.28 23.70
CA ILE A 78 9.29 -11.33 25.13
C ILE A 78 8.49 -12.49 25.69
N TYR A 79 9.18 -13.40 26.38
CA TYR A 79 8.56 -14.52 27.06
C TYR A 79 8.82 -14.44 28.55
N THR A 80 7.81 -14.75 29.35
CA THR A 80 7.99 -15.05 30.78
C THR A 80 8.19 -16.56 30.92
N VAL A 81 9.27 -16.96 31.58
CA VAL A 81 9.56 -18.36 31.81
C VAL A 81 8.79 -18.83 33.04
N GLY A 82 7.77 -19.66 32.81
CA GLY A 82 7.03 -20.35 33.87
C GLY A 82 7.73 -21.66 34.28
N ARG A 83 7.13 -22.36 35.23
CA ARG A 83 7.67 -23.67 35.71
C ARG A 83 7.64 -24.78 34.66
N VAL A 84 6.77 -24.67 33.65
CA VAL A 84 6.56 -25.71 32.63
C VAL A 84 6.67 -25.14 31.22
N ASN A 85 6.06 -23.98 30.94
CA ASN A 85 6.02 -23.35 29.62
C ASN A 85 6.44 -21.90 29.71
N ALA A 86 7.01 -21.39 28.62
CA ALA A 86 7.25 -19.97 28.41
C ALA A 86 5.98 -19.34 27.81
N GLN A 87 5.55 -18.18 28.31
CA GLN A 87 4.40 -17.45 27.81
C GLN A 87 4.87 -16.28 26.96
N LEU A 88 4.46 -16.24 25.70
CA LEU A 88 4.72 -15.11 24.79
C LEU A 88 3.80 -13.95 25.14
N HIS A 89 4.40 -12.79 25.39
CA HIS A 89 3.71 -11.52 25.62
C HIS A 89 3.54 -10.76 24.32
N PHE A 90 2.41 -10.08 24.19
CA PHE A 90 2.11 -9.24 23.04
C PHE A 90 1.18 -8.10 23.42
N ASN A 91 1.62 -6.86 23.19
CA ASN A 91 0.88 -5.61 23.47
C ASN A 91 0.30 -5.53 24.88
N ASP A 92 0.97 -6.15 25.83
CA ASP A 92 0.66 -6.15 27.24
C ASP A 92 1.68 -5.30 28.05
N GLU A 93 1.61 -5.39 29.38
CA GLU A 93 2.52 -4.63 30.25
C GLU A 93 3.99 -4.99 30.00
N TYR A 94 4.30 -6.26 29.73
CA TYR A 94 5.68 -6.72 29.52
C TYR A 94 6.31 -6.11 28.28
N THR A 95 5.56 -5.99 27.18
CA THR A 95 6.06 -5.38 25.95
C THR A 95 6.30 -3.88 26.07
N ARG A 96 5.58 -3.20 27.00
CA ARG A 96 5.79 -1.78 27.30
C ARG A 96 6.93 -1.54 28.27
N PHE A 97 7.29 -2.54 29.07
CA PHE A 97 8.32 -2.41 30.09
C PHE A 97 9.72 -2.73 29.58
N VAL A 98 9.86 -3.16 28.34
CA VAL A 98 11.15 -3.42 27.70
C VAL A 98 11.27 -2.54 26.46
N GLU A 99 12.09 -1.51 26.55
CA GLU A 99 12.38 -0.61 25.44
C GLU A 99 13.69 -0.99 24.78
N PHE A 100 13.68 -0.96 23.45
CA PHE A 100 14.85 -1.23 22.64
C PHE A 100 15.24 -0.01 21.81
N LYS A 101 16.51 0.35 21.89
CA LYS A 101 17.17 1.19 20.89
C LYS A 101 18.22 0.32 20.21
N THR A 102 17.95 -0.16 19.04
CA THR A 102 18.88 -1.02 18.34
C THR A 102 18.84 -0.77 16.85
N GLN A 103 19.99 -0.85 16.23
CA GLN A 103 20.09 -1.05 14.81
C GLN A 103 19.82 -2.55 14.53
N ASN A 104 19.62 -2.93 13.32
CA ASN A 104 19.07 -4.15 12.78
C ASN A 104 19.88 -5.43 13.11
N ASP A 105 20.11 -5.74 14.39
CA ASP A 105 20.87 -6.90 14.86
C ASP A 105 19.98 -7.92 15.54
N TYR A 106 20.30 -9.22 15.35
CA TYR A 106 19.71 -10.31 16.12
C TYR A 106 20.21 -10.28 17.56
N LEU A 107 19.28 -10.26 18.51
CA LEU A 107 19.55 -10.28 19.93
C LEU A 107 18.78 -11.44 20.59
N TYR A 108 19.45 -12.12 21.50
CA TYR A 108 18.86 -13.11 22.39
C TYR A 108 19.45 -12.94 23.77
N TRP A 109 18.59 -12.81 24.79
CA TRP A 109 19.01 -12.73 26.18
C TRP A 109 18.03 -13.48 27.09
N ASP A 110 18.58 -14.32 27.96
CA ASP A 110 17.88 -14.78 29.14
C ASP A 110 18.10 -13.73 30.25
N VAL A 111 17.02 -13.21 30.81
CA VAL A 111 17.07 -12.10 31.78
C VAL A 111 16.45 -12.56 33.07
N GLU A 112 17.27 -12.80 34.08
CA GLU A 112 16.81 -13.09 35.43
C GLU A 112 16.69 -11.78 36.24
N ILE A 113 15.46 -11.41 36.57
CA ILE A 113 15.13 -10.17 37.28
C ILE A 113 14.87 -10.49 38.74
N THR A 114 15.58 -9.79 39.61
CA THR A 114 15.37 -9.78 41.05
C THR A 114 15.01 -8.36 41.49
N ASN A 115 14.58 -8.18 42.72
CA ASN A 115 14.11 -6.86 43.23
C ASN A 115 15.06 -5.66 42.97
N LYS A 116 16.36 -5.91 42.74
CA LYS A 116 17.35 -4.83 42.59
C LYS A 116 18.18 -4.89 41.33
N LYS A 117 18.22 -6.04 40.66
CA LYS A 117 19.16 -6.32 39.59
C LYS A 117 18.51 -7.18 38.51
N ALA A 118 18.97 -7.00 37.27
CA ALA A 118 18.69 -7.87 36.15
C ALA A 118 20.01 -8.49 35.66
N ASN A 119 20.05 -9.80 35.57
CA ASN A 119 21.18 -10.55 35.03
C ASN A 119 20.84 -10.98 33.60
N PHE A 120 21.55 -10.40 32.64
CA PHE A 120 21.44 -10.75 31.22
C PHE A 120 22.45 -11.86 30.93
N THR A 121 21.98 -13.01 30.53
CA THR A 121 22.82 -14.17 30.19
C THR A 121 22.59 -14.60 28.74
N ARG A 122 23.70 -14.94 28.08
CA ARG A 122 23.69 -15.50 26.72
C ARG A 122 24.94 -16.39 26.57
N ASP A 123 24.75 -17.65 26.37
CA ASP A 123 25.85 -18.66 26.31
C ASP A 123 26.79 -18.54 27.54
N THR A 124 28.02 -18.06 27.32
CA THR A 124 29.02 -17.84 28.35
C THR A 124 29.10 -16.40 28.87
N LEU A 125 28.33 -15.49 28.28
CA LEU A 125 28.31 -14.08 28.66
C LEU A 125 27.27 -13.84 29.74
N SER A 126 27.65 -13.08 30.77
CA SER A 126 26.76 -12.68 31.86
C SER A 126 27.04 -11.20 32.20
N TYR A 127 25.99 -10.41 32.23
CA TYR A 127 26.03 -8.99 32.59
C TYR A 127 24.98 -8.70 33.64
N THR A 128 25.38 -7.99 34.69
CA THR A 128 24.47 -7.56 35.74
C THR A 128 24.23 -6.06 35.63
N VAL A 129 22.96 -5.67 35.59
CA VAL A 129 22.50 -4.29 35.49
C VAL A 129 21.64 -3.99 36.71
N ASN A 130 21.83 -2.84 37.34
CA ASN A 130 20.99 -2.43 38.47
C ASN A 130 19.66 -1.86 37.95
N ARG A 131 18.65 -1.90 38.82
CA ARG A 131 17.36 -1.27 38.56
C ARG A 131 17.51 0.19 38.15
N GLY A 132 16.87 0.57 37.00
CA GLY A 132 16.94 1.90 36.42
C GLY A 132 18.15 2.19 35.53
N GLU A 133 19.08 1.25 35.41
CA GLU A 133 20.20 1.37 34.48
C GLU A 133 19.85 0.76 33.12
N VAL A 134 20.45 1.33 32.06
CA VAL A 134 20.32 0.85 30.67
C VAL A 134 21.35 -0.24 30.42
N PHE A 135 20.92 -1.38 29.95
CA PHE A 135 21.80 -2.42 29.46
C PHE A 135 22.25 -2.11 28.05
N SER A 136 23.55 -1.96 27.84
CA SER A 136 24.15 -1.71 26.54
C SER A 136 25.01 -2.88 26.10
N TYR A 137 24.76 -3.39 24.90
CA TYR A 137 25.55 -4.44 24.29
C TYR A 137 25.72 -4.16 22.79
N LYS A 138 26.97 -4.00 22.35
CA LYS A 138 27.32 -3.51 21.00
C LYS A 138 26.61 -2.17 20.74
N GLU A 139 25.82 -2.10 19.66
CA GLU A 139 25.03 -0.90 19.27
C GLU A 139 23.58 -0.94 19.77
N SER A 140 23.27 -1.87 20.66
CA SER A 140 21.91 -2.06 21.17
C SER A 140 21.80 -1.66 22.62
N GLU A 141 20.73 -0.93 22.95
CA GLU A 141 20.36 -0.55 24.30
C GLU A 141 19.02 -1.19 24.66
N ILE A 142 18.98 -1.80 25.85
CA ILE A 142 17.75 -2.37 26.41
C ILE A 142 17.49 -1.66 27.75
N THR A 143 16.31 -1.07 27.87
CA THR A 143 15.86 -0.43 29.09
C THR A 143 14.73 -1.26 29.69
N LEU A 144 14.89 -1.65 30.97
CA LEU A 144 13.87 -2.36 31.73
C LEU A 144 13.15 -1.37 32.64
N HIS A 145 11.82 -1.33 32.55
CA HIS A 145 11.00 -0.48 33.40
C HIS A 145 10.99 -1.02 34.85
N ASP A 146 10.89 -0.11 35.80
CA ASP A 146 10.91 -0.42 37.23
C ASP A 146 9.87 -1.42 37.71
N SER A 147 8.73 -1.50 37.02
CA SER A 147 7.66 -2.44 37.33
C SER A 147 8.07 -3.91 37.20
N LEU A 148 9.05 -4.23 36.34
CA LEU A 148 9.57 -5.59 36.18
C LEU A 148 10.33 -6.08 37.40
N PHE A 149 10.84 -5.16 38.23
CA PHE A 149 11.63 -5.46 39.45
C PHE A 149 10.77 -5.65 40.69
N LEU A 150 9.44 -5.61 40.56
CA LEU A 150 8.53 -5.80 41.71
C LEU A 150 8.41 -7.27 42.12
N GLN A 151 8.72 -8.20 41.23
CA GLN A 151 8.68 -9.64 41.46
C GLN A 151 9.90 -10.30 40.83
N ASP A 152 10.41 -11.35 41.48
CA ASP A 152 11.45 -12.17 40.90
C ASP A 152 10.87 -12.97 39.73
N GLN A 153 11.47 -12.82 38.55
CA GLN A 153 10.99 -13.45 37.33
C GLN A 153 12.13 -13.65 36.32
N THR A 154 11.91 -14.57 35.39
CA THR A 154 12.83 -14.81 34.29
C THR A 154 12.13 -14.51 32.99
N LEU A 155 12.76 -13.65 32.17
CA LEU A 155 12.30 -13.29 30.84
C LEU A 155 13.26 -13.83 29.80
N ILE A 156 12.73 -14.22 28.64
CA ILE A 156 13.51 -14.42 27.43
C ILE A 156 13.18 -13.27 26.51
N ILE A 157 14.19 -12.56 26.06
CA ILE A 157 14.07 -11.42 25.17
C ILE A 157 14.75 -11.76 23.86
N GLU A 158 13.99 -11.84 22.79
CA GLU A 158 14.48 -12.13 21.44
C GLU A 158 14.15 -10.98 20.51
N ARG A 159 15.10 -10.55 19.71
CA ARG A 159 14.88 -9.63 18.61
C ARG A 159 15.47 -10.18 17.34
N TYR A 160 14.64 -10.28 16.31
CA TYR A 160 14.98 -10.83 15.01
C TYR A 160 15.31 -9.71 14.01
N LEU A 161 16.11 -10.02 13.02
CA LEU A 161 16.26 -9.17 11.84
C LEU A 161 14.90 -8.97 11.15
N LEU A 162 14.69 -7.80 10.54
CA LEU A 162 13.44 -7.49 9.86
C LEU A 162 13.05 -8.57 8.84
N ASN A 163 14.01 -9.00 8.03
CA ASN A 163 13.76 -10.01 7.00
C ASN A 163 13.35 -11.38 7.58
N ASP A 164 13.94 -11.77 8.71
CA ASP A 164 13.60 -13.03 9.38
C ASP A 164 12.22 -12.95 10.01
N ALA A 165 11.88 -11.81 10.62
CA ALA A 165 10.55 -11.57 11.17
C ALA A 165 9.47 -11.57 10.07
N VAL A 166 9.76 -10.97 8.89
CA VAL A 166 8.88 -11.01 7.72
C VAL A 166 8.73 -12.43 7.17
N ALA A 167 9.82 -13.20 7.09
CA ALA A 167 9.76 -14.60 6.64
C ALA A 167 8.91 -15.46 7.60
N ALA A 168 9.09 -15.26 8.91
CA ALA A 168 8.28 -15.93 9.93
C ALA A 168 6.81 -15.52 9.88
N LEU A 169 6.51 -14.24 9.63
CA LEU A 169 5.15 -13.74 9.44
C LEU A 169 4.50 -14.40 8.21
N ARG A 170 5.22 -14.42 7.08
CA ARG A 170 4.74 -15.01 5.81
C ARG A 170 4.46 -16.50 5.94
N SER A 171 5.28 -17.25 6.65
CA SER A 171 5.09 -18.70 6.81
C SER A 171 3.84 -19.07 7.60
N ASN A 172 3.35 -18.17 8.47
CA ASN A 172 2.17 -18.37 9.30
C ASN A 172 0.92 -17.67 8.77
N LEU A 173 1.05 -16.88 7.70
CA LEU A 173 -0.05 -16.18 7.03
C LEU A 173 -0.45 -16.93 5.77
N THR A 174 -1.72 -17.28 5.68
CA THR A 174 -2.30 -17.89 4.47
C THR A 174 -3.37 -16.96 3.91
N ALA A 175 -3.25 -16.60 2.64
CA ALA A 175 -4.24 -15.81 1.91
C ALA A 175 -4.77 -16.63 0.73
N THR A 176 -6.08 -16.76 0.61
CA THR A 176 -6.72 -17.54 -0.45
C THR A 176 -7.96 -16.81 -0.96
N ALA A 177 -8.21 -16.89 -2.27
CA ALA A 177 -9.46 -16.38 -2.83
C ALA A 177 -10.65 -17.23 -2.34
N ALA A 178 -11.72 -16.59 -1.91
CA ALA A 178 -12.94 -17.29 -1.46
C ALA A 178 -13.64 -18.00 -2.63
N SER A 179 -13.53 -17.45 -3.85
CA SER A 179 -14.01 -18.08 -5.10
C SER A 179 -13.18 -17.59 -6.28
N LYS A 180 -13.19 -18.32 -7.38
CA LYS A 180 -12.44 -17.95 -8.60
C LYS A 180 -12.87 -16.64 -9.25
N GLN A 181 -14.08 -16.17 -8.96
CA GLN A 181 -14.67 -14.93 -9.50
C GLN A 181 -15.06 -13.95 -8.38
N GLY A 182 -14.72 -14.27 -7.13
CA GLY A 182 -15.13 -13.49 -5.96
C GLY A 182 -14.12 -12.39 -5.65
N GLU A 183 -14.64 -11.30 -5.12
CA GLU A 183 -13.87 -10.13 -4.65
C GLU A 183 -13.44 -10.29 -3.17
N ILE A 184 -13.45 -11.53 -2.65
CA ILE A 184 -13.18 -11.81 -1.24
C ILE A 184 -11.91 -12.66 -1.11
N ILE A 185 -11.00 -12.19 -0.27
CA ILE A 185 -9.80 -12.91 0.15
C ILE A 185 -10.01 -13.40 1.58
N ASN A 186 -9.84 -14.70 1.81
CA ASN A 186 -9.77 -15.29 3.13
C ASN A 186 -8.34 -15.23 3.64
N LEU A 187 -8.16 -14.65 4.81
CA LEU A 187 -6.89 -14.53 5.51
C LEU A 187 -6.92 -15.40 6.75
N ASN A 188 -5.90 -16.25 6.93
CA ASN A 188 -5.73 -17.04 8.13
C ASN A 188 -4.32 -16.81 8.67
N PHE A 189 -4.22 -16.62 9.97
CA PHE A 189 -2.94 -16.52 10.65
C PHE A 189 -2.89 -17.47 11.84
N THR A 190 -1.78 -18.21 11.93
CA THR A 190 -1.58 -19.25 12.94
C THR A 190 -0.46 -18.84 13.90
N GLY A 191 -0.73 -18.93 15.20
CA GLY A 191 0.23 -18.56 16.24
C GLY A 191 -0.21 -18.97 17.64
N VAL A 192 0.66 -18.76 18.62
CA VAL A 192 0.45 -19.15 20.03
C VAL A 192 -0.35 -18.13 20.85
N ASN A 193 -0.53 -16.92 20.34
CA ASN A 193 -1.22 -15.83 21.05
C ASN A 193 -2.34 -15.28 20.17
N ILE A 194 -3.60 -15.41 20.64
CA ILE A 194 -4.81 -15.01 19.87
C ILE A 194 -4.81 -13.51 19.61
N ALA A 195 -4.51 -12.68 20.62
CA ALA A 195 -4.52 -11.22 20.46
C ALA A 195 -3.48 -10.77 19.42
N ARG A 196 -2.31 -11.44 19.38
CA ARG A 196 -1.30 -11.20 18.35
C ARG A 196 -1.78 -11.62 16.97
N ASN A 197 -2.43 -12.78 16.86
CA ASN A 197 -2.97 -13.26 15.59
C ASN A 197 -4.01 -12.28 15.01
N GLU A 198 -4.93 -11.80 15.84
CA GLU A 198 -5.95 -10.82 15.44
C GLU A 198 -5.32 -9.47 15.07
N ALA A 199 -4.37 -8.98 15.87
CA ALA A 199 -3.66 -7.74 15.56
C ALA A 199 -2.91 -7.84 14.22
N VAL A 200 -2.26 -8.98 13.94
CA VAL A 200 -1.58 -9.22 12.66
C VAL A 200 -2.57 -9.14 11.50
N LEU A 201 -3.69 -9.88 11.56
CA LEU A 201 -4.70 -9.87 10.48
C LEU A 201 -5.29 -8.47 10.25
N ASN A 202 -5.65 -7.77 11.32
CA ASN A 202 -6.17 -6.42 11.23
C ASN A 202 -5.15 -5.45 10.64
N THR A 203 -3.88 -5.54 11.06
CA THR A 203 -2.84 -4.65 10.55
C THR A 203 -2.48 -4.97 9.10
N VAL A 204 -2.48 -6.23 8.67
CA VAL A 204 -2.30 -6.61 7.27
C VAL A 204 -3.37 -5.97 6.40
N MET A 205 -4.64 -6.04 6.80
CA MET A 205 -5.75 -5.42 6.06
C MET A 205 -5.62 -3.89 6.03
N GLN A 206 -5.23 -3.28 7.15
CA GLN A 206 -5.04 -1.83 7.24
C GLN A 206 -3.87 -1.35 6.38
N VAL A 207 -2.71 -2.02 6.44
CA VAL A 207 -1.54 -1.69 5.61
C VAL A 207 -1.87 -1.81 4.13
N MET A 208 -2.57 -2.87 3.72
CA MET A 208 -3.03 -3.03 2.33
C MET A 208 -3.96 -1.90 1.90
N GLN A 209 -4.87 -1.47 2.77
CA GLN A 209 -5.76 -0.35 2.50
C GLN A 209 -4.99 0.97 2.37
N ASP A 210 -4.06 1.24 3.29
CA ASP A 210 -3.22 2.44 3.26
C ASP A 210 -2.38 2.52 1.99
N ASP A 211 -1.79 1.39 1.57
CA ASP A 211 -0.99 1.25 0.36
C ASP A 211 -1.83 1.54 -0.89
N GLN A 212 -3.03 0.95 -1.01
CA GLN A 212 -3.96 1.23 -2.10
C GLN A 212 -4.41 2.70 -2.16
N VAL A 213 -4.60 3.34 -1.01
CA VAL A 213 -4.94 4.77 -0.95
C VAL A 213 -3.78 5.63 -1.44
N GLU A 214 -2.56 5.31 -1.03
CA GLU A 214 -1.37 6.06 -1.46
C GLU A 214 -1.10 5.90 -2.95
N ASP A 215 -1.24 4.69 -3.50
CA ASP A 215 -1.15 4.43 -4.93
C ASP A 215 -2.17 5.25 -5.73
N LYS A 216 -3.44 5.28 -5.28
CA LYS A 216 -4.48 6.11 -5.93
C LYS A 216 -4.15 7.60 -5.87
N ARG A 217 -3.62 8.07 -4.75
CA ARG A 217 -3.18 9.48 -4.61
C ARG A 217 -2.03 9.81 -5.56
N LEU A 218 -1.05 8.91 -5.68
CA LEU A 218 0.07 9.07 -6.60
C LEU A 218 -0.41 9.12 -8.05
N ILE A 219 -1.26 8.17 -8.47
CA ILE A 219 -1.85 8.14 -9.81
C ILE A 219 -2.64 9.43 -10.09
N SER A 220 -3.47 9.87 -9.15
CA SER A 220 -4.26 11.11 -9.27
C SER A 220 -3.35 12.33 -9.42
N LYS A 221 -2.27 12.41 -8.64
CA LYS A 221 -1.31 13.51 -8.71
C LYS A 221 -0.59 13.56 -10.06
N VAL A 222 -0.14 12.40 -10.55
CA VAL A 222 0.52 12.30 -11.86
C VAL A 222 -0.46 12.65 -12.98
N SER A 223 -1.70 12.16 -12.90
CA SER A 223 -2.75 12.47 -13.88
C SER A 223 -3.09 13.97 -13.92
N LEU A 224 -3.21 14.61 -12.76
CA LEU A 224 -3.44 16.05 -12.67
C LEU A 224 -2.28 16.86 -13.27
N ALA A 225 -1.05 16.47 -12.99
CA ALA A 225 0.14 17.12 -13.56
C ALA A 225 0.14 16.99 -15.09
N PHE A 226 -0.15 15.81 -15.63
CA PHE A 226 -0.27 15.56 -17.07
C PHE A 226 -1.38 16.40 -17.72
N ILE A 227 -2.57 16.45 -17.10
CA ILE A 227 -3.70 17.24 -17.60
C ILE A 227 -3.35 18.72 -17.63
N ASN A 228 -2.73 19.26 -16.58
CA ASN A 228 -2.32 20.65 -16.52
C ASN A 228 -1.27 20.99 -17.60
N ASP A 229 -0.26 20.16 -17.79
CA ASP A 229 0.73 20.33 -18.85
C ASP A 229 0.08 20.32 -20.25
N ARG A 230 -0.90 19.43 -20.44
CA ARG A 230 -1.65 19.36 -21.70
C ARG A 230 -2.52 20.59 -21.94
N LEU A 231 -3.18 21.09 -20.88
CA LEU A 231 -3.97 22.33 -20.96
C LEU A 231 -3.09 23.54 -21.29
N ASP A 232 -1.94 23.67 -20.66
CA ASP A 232 -0.99 24.74 -20.95
C ASP A 232 -0.51 24.67 -22.40
N GLY A 233 -0.22 23.47 -22.91
CA GLY A 233 0.14 23.26 -24.31
C GLY A 233 -0.97 23.65 -25.28
N LEU A 234 -2.21 23.26 -24.98
CA LEU A 234 -3.39 23.62 -25.77
C LEU A 234 -3.64 25.12 -25.74
N THR A 235 -3.55 25.77 -24.58
CA THR A 235 -3.73 27.21 -24.42
C THR A 235 -2.72 27.98 -25.30
N LYS A 236 -1.43 27.63 -25.24
CA LYS A 236 -0.39 28.21 -26.08
C LYS A 236 -0.67 28.01 -27.57
N SER A 237 -1.17 26.83 -27.94
CA SER A 237 -1.53 26.54 -29.34
C SER A 237 -2.72 27.39 -29.81
N ILE A 238 -3.75 27.56 -28.97
CA ILE A 238 -4.92 28.43 -29.25
C ILE A 238 -4.45 29.88 -29.37
N ASP A 239 -3.62 30.38 -28.46
CA ASP A 239 -3.09 31.75 -28.50
C ASP A 239 -2.32 32.00 -29.80
N THR A 240 -1.45 31.04 -30.18
CA THR A 240 -0.69 31.10 -31.43
C THR A 240 -1.60 31.12 -32.66
N LEU A 241 -2.62 30.24 -32.70
CA LEU A 241 -3.61 30.21 -33.77
C LEU A 241 -4.42 31.50 -33.85
N SER A 242 -4.86 32.02 -32.70
CA SER A 242 -5.60 33.29 -32.60
C SER A 242 -4.76 34.45 -33.12
N GLN A 243 -3.51 34.54 -32.71
CA GLN A 243 -2.58 35.58 -33.18
C GLN A 243 -2.31 35.48 -34.70
N ASN A 244 -2.09 34.25 -35.20
CA ASN A 244 -1.92 34.01 -36.63
C ASN A 244 -3.17 34.39 -37.42
N THR A 245 -4.35 34.09 -36.89
CA THR A 245 -5.64 34.48 -37.52
C THR A 245 -5.81 36.00 -37.56
N ILE A 246 -5.52 36.70 -36.46
CA ILE A 246 -5.57 38.19 -36.40
C ILE A 246 -4.57 38.81 -37.40
N ASN A 247 -3.36 38.29 -37.42
CA ASN A 247 -2.34 38.76 -38.35
C ASN A 247 -2.74 38.55 -39.81
N PHE A 248 -3.28 37.35 -40.13
CA PHE A 248 -3.81 37.07 -41.48
C PHE A 248 -4.97 37.98 -41.86
N GLN A 249 -5.93 38.17 -40.96
CA GLN A 249 -7.07 39.08 -41.17
C GLN A 249 -6.60 40.51 -41.40
N THR A 250 -5.68 41.02 -40.58
CA THR A 250 -5.15 42.36 -40.68
C THR A 250 -4.38 42.57 -41.99
N ALA A 251 -3.52 41.61 -42.34
CA ALA A 251 -2.70 41.65 -43.56
C ALA A 251 -3.56 41.63 -44.85
N ASN A 252 -4.72 40.98 -44.83
CA ASN A 252 -5.61 40.84 -45.98
C ASN A 252 -6.83 41.78 -45.91
N GLY A 253 -6.92 42.66 -44.91
CA GLY A 253 -8.06 43.58 -44.75
C GLY A 253 -9.41 42.90 -44.47
N ILE A 254 -9.36 41.72 -43.83
CA ILE A 254 -10.54 40.90 -43.55
C ILE A 254 -11.06 41.27 -42.14
N PHE A 255 -11.96 42.23 -42.05
CA PHE A 255 -12.52 42.66 -40.76
C PHE A 255 -13.71 41.81 -40.30
N ASP A 256 -14.46 41.22 -41.24
CA ASP A 256 -15.55 40.29 -40.98
C ASP A 256 -15.51 39.13 -42.00
N PRO A 257 -14.92 37.98 -41.61
CA PRO A 257 -14.82 36.83 -42.50
C PRO A 257 -16.15 36.27 -42.96
N ALA A 258 -17.18 36.32 -42.12
CA ALA A 258 -18.51 35.80 -42.47
C ALA A 258 -19.21 36.69 -43.51
N ALA A 259 -19.19 38.02 -43.30
CA ALA A 259 -19.75 38.96 -44.25
C ALA A 259 -18.98 38.99 -45.58
N GLN A 260 -17.64 38.91 -45.53
CA GLN A 260 -16.82 38.91 -46.75
C GLN A 260 -16.95 37.63 -47.54
N THR A 261 -17.07 36.47 -46.87
CA THR A 261 -17.32 35.18 -47.54
C THR A 261 -18.72 35.20 -48.22
N GLY A 262 -19.73 35.73 -47.52
CA GLY A 262 -21.09 35.91 -48.09
C GLY A 262 -21.08 36.79 -49.31
N ASN A 263 -20.39 37.96 -49.23
CA ASN A 263 -20.29 38.88 -50.36
C ASN A 263 -19.48 38.32 -51.54
N ALA A 264 -18.38 37.61 -51.23
CA ALA A 264 -17.58 36.95 -52.28
C ALA A 264 -18.40 35.88 -52.99
N LEU A 265 -19.15 35.04 -52.24
CA LEU A 265 -20.01 34.04 -52.83
C LEU A 265 -21.12 34.63 -53.68
N ALA A 266 -21.77 35.70 -53.21
CA ALA A 266 -22.79 36.45 -53.96
C ALA A 266 -22.20 37.02 -55.26
N ASN A 267 -20.99 37.60 -55.20
CA ASN A 267 -20.30 38.13 -56.39
C ASN A 267 -19.93 37.01 -57.40
N ILE A 268 -19.47 35.83 -56.91
CA ILE A 268 -19.19 34.70 -57.76
C ILE A 268 -20.46 34.22 -58.46
N VAL A 269 -21.56 34.04 -57.72
CA VAL A 269 -22.85 33.66 -58.30
C VAL A 269 -23.32 34.63 -59.35
N LYS A 270 -23.25 35.93 -59.03
CA LYS A 270 -23.64 37.01 -60.01
C LYS A 270 -22.72 36.99 -61.22
N GLY A 271 -21.42 36.82 -61.06
CA GLY A 271 -20.48 36.73 -62.20
C GLY A 271 -20.75 35.48 -63.07
N GLN A 272 -21.15 34.36 -62.46
CA GLN A 272 -21.55 33.16 -63.23
C GLN A 272 -22.86 33.38 -64.01
N GLU A 273 -23.84 34.05 -63.43
CA GLU A 273 -25.07 34.35 -64.13
C GLU A 273 -24.81 35.31 -65.31
N GLU A 274 -24.02 36.38 -65.14
CA GLU A 274 -23.59 37.25 -66.23
C GLU A 274 -22.84 36.54 -67.33
N ALA A 275 -21.85 35.66 -66.96
CA ALA A 275 -21.10 34.85 -67.94
C ALA A 275 -22.00 33.89 -68.71
N PHE A 276 -22.97 33.28 -68.03
CA PHE A 276 -24.01 32.46 -68.69
C PHE A 276 -24.86 33.22 -69.63
N GLY A 277 -25.34 34.47 -69.23
CA GLY A 277 -26.10 35.34 -70.08
C GLY A 277 -25.39 35.80 -71.36
N ILE A 278 -24.09 36.14 -71.20
CA ILE A 278 -23.20 36.46 -72.36
C ILE A 278 -22.98 35.27 -73.25
N GLY A 279 -22.80 34.06 -72.68
CA GLY A 279 -22.66 32.81 -73.43
C GLY A 279 -23.90 32.53 -74.33
N ILE A 280 -25.09 32.69 -73.77
CA ILE A 280 -26.35 32.56 -74.55
C ILE A 280 -26.42 33.55 -75.67
N GLN A 281 -26.12 34.86 -75.38
CA GLN A 281 -26.09 35.89 -76.42
C GLN A 281 -25.11 35.62 -77.58
N LEU A 282 -23.91 35.05 -77.17
CA LEU A 282 -22.90 34.65 -78.16
C LEU A 282 -23.37 33.52 -79.04
N GLU A 283 -24.05 32.55 -78.48
CA GLU A 283 -24.59 31.41 -79.26
C GLU A 283 -25.74 31.83 -80.19
N ILE A 284 -26.57 32.73 -79.72
CA ILE A 284 -27.63 33.32 -80.58
C ILE A 284 -27.01 34.12 -81.72
N ALA A 285 -25.96 34.93 -81.43
CA ALA A 285 -25.29 35.72 -82.50
C ALA A 285 -24.49 34.85 -83.50
N LYS A 286 -24.11 33.64 -83.17
CA LYS A 286 -23.51 32.69 -84.09
C LYS A 286 -24.52 31.93 -84.95
N ALA A 287 -25.77 31.84 -84.50
CA ALA A 287 -26.85 31.13 -85.17
C ALA A 287 -27.62 32.00 -86.15
N LEU A 288 -27.41 33.33 -86.17
CA LEU A 288 -27.89 34.32 -87.15
C LEU A 288 -26.83 34.55 -88.21
#